data_949e9e180cd605bef13799f8dc8660aa
#
_entry.id   949e9e180cd605bef13799f8dc8660aa
#
_cell.length_a   1.000
_cell.length_b   1.000
_cell.length_c   1.000
_cell.angle_alpha   90.00
_cell.angle_beta   90.00
_cell.angle_gamma   90.00
#
_symmetry.space_group_name_H-M   'P 1'
#
loop_
_entity.id
_entity.type
_entity.pdbx_description
1 polymer ?
#
loop_
_entity_poly.entity_id
_entity_poly.type
_entity_poly.pdbx_seq_one_letter_code
_entity_poly.pdbx_strand_id
1 'polypeptide(L)'
;MQSLIRSLKMEATLRFFFFLSLLFIVSNAADFCVGDLNGPVSPAGYSCKTEAKVTVSDFVFYGLGVAGNTSNLIKAAVTPAFSAQFPGLNGLGISLARLDLAVGGVIPIHTHPSASEALVVLQGEICAGFISSANAVYFKSLKKGDTMVFPRGLLHFQFNSGGSTAIAIVSFSDPSPGLQITDFALFANNLPSALVEKVTFLDDAQVRKLKGVLGGTG
;
A
#
# COMPACT_ATOMS: atom_id res chain seq x y z
N MET A 1 -60.40 34.62 -10.55
CA MET A 1 -59.33 33.98 -11.35
C MET A 1 -57.91 34.45 -10.94
N GLN A 2 -57.61 35.74 -10.90
CA GLN A 2 -56.29 36.29 -10.53
C GLN A 2 -55.86 35.98 -9.08
N SER A 3 -56.75 35.95 -8.09
CA SER A 3 -56.40 35.62 -6.70
C SER A 3 -56.04 34.15 -6.51
N LEU A 4 -56.69 33.24 -7.23
CA LEU A 4 -56.38 31.81 -7.20
C LEU A 4 -54.99 31.52 -7.81
N ILE A 5 -54.64 32.21 -8.92
CA ILE A 5 -53.33 32.09 -9.55
C ILE A 5 -52.22 32.62 -8.64
N ARG A 6 -52.46 33.70 -7.89
CA ARG A 6 -51.48 34.20 -6.90
C ARG A 6 -51.27 33.24 -5.73
N SER A 7 -52.38 32.62 -5.22
CA SER A 7 -52.29 31.63 -4.13
C SER A 7 -51.46 30.41 -4.58
N LEU A 8 -51.75 29.85 -5.76
CA LEU A 8 -51.02 28.70 -6.31
C LEU A 8 -49.53 28.98 -6.55
N LYS A 9 -49.20 30.19 -7.05
CA LYS A 9 -47.78 30.60 -7.21
C LYS A 9 -47.08 30.71 -5.85
N MET A 10 -47.72 31.27 -4.85
CA MET A 10 -47.15 31.42 -3.52
C MET A 10 -46.92 30.07 -2.84
N GLU A 11 -47.87 29.13 -2.95
CA GLU A 11 -47.67 27.76 -2.44
C GLU A 11 -46.54 27.01 -3.17
N ALA A 12 -46.43 27.13 -4.48
CA ALA A 12 -45.38 26.52 -5.26
C ALA A 12 -43.99 27.10 -4.87
N THR A 13 -43.91 28.42 -4.66
CA THR A 13 -42.67 29.07 -4.20
C THR A 13 -42.28 28.62 -2.79
N LEU A 14 -43.29 28.53 -1.87
CA LEU A 14 -43.02 28.09 -0.49
C LEU A 14 -42.51 26.64 -0.45
N ARG A 15 -43.13 25.76 -1.25
CA ARG A 15 -42.71 24.35 -1.41
C ARG A 15 -41.31 24.27 -2.00
N PHE A 16 -40.99 25.08 -3.01
CA PHE A 16 -39.66 25.14 -3.61
C PHE A 16 -38.58 25.53 -2.57
N PHE A 17 -38.82 26.58 -1.79
CA PHE A 17 -37.88 26.98 -0.72
C PHE A 17 -37.82 25.97 0.42
N PHE A 18 -38.90 25.29 0.76
CA PHE A 18 -38.91 24.19 1.74
C PHE A 18 -38.05 23.01 1.24
N PHE A 19 -38.22 22.59 0.00
CA PHE A 19 -37.37 21.54 -0.57
C PHE A 19 -35.91 22.00 -0.74
N LEU A 20 -35.67 23.23 -1.08
CA LEU A 20 -34.31 23.79 -1.17
C LEU A 20 -33.60 23.82 0.20
N SER A 21 -34.36 24.14 1.28
CA SER A 21 -33.81 24.13 2.65
C SER A 21 -33.44 22.72 3.14
N LEU A 22 -34.11 21.68 2.66
CA LEU A 22 -33.76 20.29 2.95
C LEU A 22 -32.48 19.82 2.26
N LEU A 23 -32.01 20.54 1.23
CA LEU A 23 -30.73 20.27 0.55
C LEU A 23 -29.52 20.82 1.33
N PHE A 24 -29.71 21.70 2.28
CA PHE A 24 -28.70 22.17 3.22
C PHE A 24 -28.64 21.26 4.46
N ILE A 25 -28.64 19.94 4.27
CA ILE A 25 -28.12 19.03 5.29
C ILE A 25 -26.64 19.36 5.36
N VAL A 26 -26.18 19.95 6.47
CA VAL A 26 -24.76 20.06 6.79
C VAL A 26 -24.24 18.64 6.77
N SER A 27 -23.62 18.24 5.65
CA SER A 27 -22.87 17.01 5.59
C SER A 27 -21.68 17.20 6.53
N ASN A 28 -21.77 16.67 7.74
CA ASN A 28 -20.59 16.46 8.58
C ASN A 28 -19.77 15.36 7.90
N ALA A 29 -19.06 15.71 6.82
CA ALA A 29 -18.03 14.85 6.29
C ALA A 29 -16.97 14.72 7.40
N ALA A 30 -16.67 13.50 7.81
CA ALA A 30 -15.54 13.27 8.69
C ALA A 30 -14.26 13.64 7.90
N ASP A 31 -13.53 14.65 8.36
CA ASP A 31 -12.32 15.12 7.67
C ASP A 31 -11.20 14.08 7.75
N PHE A 32 -11.22 13.23 8.76
CA PHE A 32 -10.24 12.16 9.00
C PHE A 32 -10.86 11.02 9.82
N CYS A 33 -10.23 9.86 9.76
CA CYS A 33 -10.54 8.70 10.60
C CYS A 33 -9.24 8.11 11.13
N VAL A 34 -8.68 8.66 12.21
CA VAL A 34 -7.52 8.05 12.85
C VAL A 34 -7.88 6.65 13.33
N GLY A 35 -7.11 5.63 12.93
CA GLY A 35 -7.39 4.25 13.27
C GLY A 35 -7.30 3.98 14.78
N ASP A 36 -8.33 3.37 15.35
CA ASP A 36 -8.28 2.80 16.70
C ASP A 36 -7.70 1.38 16.62
N LEU A 37 -6.40 1.24 16.93
CA LEU A 37 -5.70 -0.04 16.88
C LEU A 37 -6.18 -1.06 17.93
N ASN A 38 -6.97 -0.63 18.92
CA ASN A 38 -7.60 -1.52 19.90
C ASN A 38 -9.01 -1.97 19.47
N GLY A 39 -9.55 -1.35 18.44
CA GLY A 39 -10.85 -1.67 17.88
C GLY A 39 -10.78 -2.78 16.81
N PRO A 40 -11.93 -3.23 16.31
CA PRO A 40 -11.98 -4.20 15.24
C PRO A 40 -11.40 -3.63 13.94
N VAL A 41 -10.67 -4.48 13.21
CA VAL A 41 -10.19 -4.20 11.85
C VAL A 41 -11.10 -4.89 10.84
N SER A 42 -11.36 -4.25 9.72
CA SER A 42 -12.13 -4.77 8.60
C SER A 42 -11.38 -4.57 7.28
N PRO A 43 -11.84 -5.13 6.15
CA PRO A 43 -11.28 -4.82 4.84
C PRO A 43 -11.29 -3.33 4.47
N ALA A 44 -12.15 -2.52 5.12
CA ALA A 44 -12.19 -1.07 4.95
C ALA A 44 -11.21 -0.31 5.87
N GLY A 45 -10.43 -1.02 6.69
CA GLY A 45 -9.48 -0.46 7.65
C GLY A 45 -9.94 -0.57 9.10
N TYR A 46 -9.33 0.23 9.96
CA TYR A 46 -9.65 0.31 11.39
C TYR A 46 -10.89 1.17 11.64
N SER A 47 -11.62 0.89 12.74
CA SER A 47 -12.61 1.83 13.26
C SER A 47 -11.95 3.15 13.67
N CYS A 48 -12.71 4.25 13.60
CA CYS A 48 -12.15 5.56 13.95
C CYS A 48 -11.98 5.71 15.47
N LYS A 49 -10.84 6.25 15.87
CA LYS A 49 -10.59 6.77 17.21
C LYS A 49 -11.58 7.91 17.50
N THR A 50 -12.10 7.97 18.72
CA THR A 50 -12.99 9.08 19.12
C THR A 50 -12.27 10.42 18.89
N GLU A 51 -12.90 11.37 18.21
CA GLU A 51 -12.31 12.65 17.81
C GLU A 51 -11.71 13.42 18.99
N ALA A 52 -12.38 13.44 20.14
CA ALA A 52 -11.87 14.08 21.37
C ALA A 52 -10.54 13.49 21.90
N LYS A 53 -10.13 12.31 21.40
CA LYS A 53 -8.85 11.66 21.74
C LYS A 53 -7.80 11.80 20.65
N VAL A 54 -8.13 12.44 19.53
CA VAL A 54 -7.19 12.66 18.42
C VAL A 54 -6.29 13.85 18.77
N THR A 55 -5.00 13.69 18.47
CA THR A 55 -3.98 14.72 18.73
C THR A 55 -3.12 14.90 17.47
N VAL A 56 -2.34 15.97 17.43
CA VAL A 56 -1.38 16.21 16.34
C VAL A 56 -0.40 15.04 16.16
N SER A 57 -0.06 14.33 17.23
CA SER A 57 0.85 13.19 17.19
C SER A 57 0.29 12.00 16.38
N ASP A 58 -1.03 11.93 16.22
CA ASP A 58 -1.65 10.90 15.38
C ASP A 58 -1.37 11.13 13.87
N PHE A 59 -0.97 12.34 13.49
CA PHE A 59 -0.69 12.75 12.11
C PHE A 59 0.81 12.89 11.82
N VAL A 60 1.68 12.41 12.73
CA VAL A 60 3.14 12.46 12.56
C VAL A 60 3.73 11.07 12.76
N PHE A 61 4.59 10.65 11.86
CA PHE A 61 5.33 9.38 11.94
C PHE A 61 6.84 9.62 11.88
N TYR A 62 7.58 9.15 12.87
CA TYR A 62 9.01 9.41 13.02
C TYR A 62 9.91 8.25 12.54
N GLY A 63 9.34 7.10 12.17
CA GLY A 63 10.10 5.87 11.89
C GLY A 63 10.89 5.88 10.59
N LEU A 64 10.52 6.69 9.58
CA LEU A 64 11.19 6.69 8.28
C LEU A 64 12.61 7.30 8.31
N GLY A 65 12.98 7.99 9.38
CA GLY A 65 14.33 8.53 9.58
C GLY A 65 15.36 7.47 10.01
N VAL A 66 14.89 6.29 10.46
CA VAL A 66 15.74 5.23 11.03
C VAL A 66 16.01 4.16 9.97
N ALA A 67 17.29 3.81 9.79
CA ALA A 67 17.68 2.74 8.88
C ALA A 67 17.22 1.37 9.38
N GLY A 68 16.69 0.56 8.48
CA GLY A 68 16.31 -0.82 8.76
C GLY A 68 17.52 -1.75 8.81
N ASN A 69 17.36 -2.93 9.45
CA ASN A 69 18.40 -3.95 9.52
C ASN A 69 18.47 -4.77 8.23
N THR A 70 19.53 -4.61 7.46
CA THR A 70 19.79 -5.33 6.20
C THR A 70 20.61 -6.61 6.36
N SER A 71 20.94 -7.04 7.60
CA SER A 71 21.68 -8.27 7.90
C SER A 71 20.75 -9.50 7.85
N ASN A 72 20.23 -9.81 6.67
CA ASN A 72 19.31 -10.91 6.42
C ASN A 72 19.52 -11.51 5.02
N LEU A 73 18.73 -12.53 4.65
CA LEU A 73 18.85 -13.27 3.39
C LEU A 73 18.77 -12.37 2.15
N ILE A 74 17.87 -11.39 2.16
CA ILE A 74 17.64 -10.49 1.02
C ILE A 74 18.52 -9.24 1.06
N LYS A 75 19.31 -9.06 2.12
CA LYS A 75 20.16 -7.87 2.37
C LYS A 75 19.41 -6.54 2.24
N ALA A 76 18.14 -6.55 2.60
CA ALA A 76 17.26 -5.37 2.51
C ALA A 76 16.35 -5.29 3.73
N ALA A 77 15.83 -4.10 3.99
CA ALA A 77 14.81 -3.87 5.01
C ALA A 77 13.76 -2.91 4.49
N VAL A 78 12.51 -3.16 4.87
CA VAL A 78 11.36 -2.29 4.63
C VAL A 78 10.85 -1.79 5.97
N THR A 79 10.82 -0.47 6.16
CA THR A 79 10.22 0.16 7.33
C THR A 79 8.87 0.75 6.92
N PRO A 80 7.75 0.08 7.24
CA PRO A 80 6.42 0.53 6.82
C PRO A 80 5.93 1.69 7.68
N ALA A 81 5.22 2.62 7.05
CA ALA A 81 4.33 3.60 7.65
C ALA A 81 2.93 3.39 7.04
N PHE A 82 2.33 2.25 7.34
CA PHE A 82 0.98 1.86 6.95
C PHE A 82 -0.01 2.20 8.08
N SER A 83 -1.30 2.07 7.85
CA SER A 83 -2.31 2.39 8.88
C SER A 83 -2.10 1.67 10.22
N ALA A 84 -1.46 0.49 10.23
CA ALA A 84 -1.11 -0.23 11.46
C ALA A 84 0.05 0.43 12.25
N GLN A 85 1.01 1.08 11.58
CA GLN A 85 2.13 1.78 12.21
C GLN A 85 1.86 3.28 12.33
N PHE A 86 1.04 3.82 11.44
CA PHE A 86 0.70 5.22 11.34
C PHE A 86 -0.83 5.39 11.23
N PRO A 87 -1.57 5.31 12.37
CA PRO A 87 -3.03 5.29 12.39
C PRO A 87 -3.71 6.50 11.75
N GLY A 88 -3.01 7.65 11.67
CA GLY A 88 -3.50 8.85 10.99
C GLY A 88 -3.74 8.66 9.49
N LEU A 89 -3.15 7.63 8.86
CA LEU A 89 -3.37 7.32 7.44
C LEU A 89 -4.67 6.54 7.17
N ASN A 90 -5.33 6.04 8.21
CA ASN A 90 -6.50 5.20 8.05
C ASN A 90 -7.58 5.90 7.23
N GLY A 91 -8.01 5.29 6.13
CA GLY A 91 -9.02 5.83 5.22
C GLY A 91 -8.55 6.91 4.24
N LEU A 92 -7.27 7.38 4.31
CA LEU A 92 -6.79 8.48 3.46
C LEU A 92 -6.32 8.04 2.05
N GLY A 93 -6.27 6.74 1.76
CA GLY A 93 -5.85 6.25 0.44
C GLY A 93 -4.36 6.44 0.16
N ILE A 94 -3.53 6.65 1.16
CA ILE A 94 -2.08 6.79 1.04
C ILE A 94 -1.35 6.05 2.15
N SER A 95 -0.14 5.59 1.86
CA SER A 95 0.84 5.15 2.87
C SER A 95 2.25 5.26 2.32
N LEU A 96 3.25 5.03 3.16
CA LEU A 96 4.65 5.11 2.80
C LEU A 96 5.43 3.92 3.38
N ALA A 97 6.62 3.68 2.79
CA ALA A 97 7.64 2.88 3.45
C ALA A 97 9.04 3.41 3.07
N ARG A 98 10.01 3.12 3.92
CA ARG A 98 11.42 3.29 3.62
C ARG A 98 12.00 1.96 3.20
N LEU A 99 12.81 1.97 2.14
CA LEU A 99 13.61 0.84 1.69
C LEU A 99 15.07 1.14 2.01
N ASP A 100 15.74 0.22 2.71
CA ASP A 100 17.19 0.19 2.90
C ASP A 100 17.73 -1.07 2.21
N LEU A 101 18.62 -0.92 1.23
CA LEU A 101 19.22 -2.03 0.49
C LEU A 101 20.75 -1.96 0.63
N ALA A 102 21.35 -2.96 1.29
CA ALA A 102 22.78 -3.13 1.27
C ALA A 102 23.29 -3.43 -0.15
N VAL A 103 24.58 -3.44 -0.38
CA VAL A 103 25.13 -3.81 -1.70
C VAL A 103 24.68 -5.22 -2.10
N GLY A 104 24.04 -5.31 -3.27
CA GLY A 104 23.40 -6.54 -3.76
C GLY A 104 22.12 -6.93 -3.02
N GLY A 105 21.55 -6.02 -2.20
CA GLY A 105 20.27 -6.23 -1.53
C GLY A 105 19.11 -6.17 -2.50
N VAL A 106 18.07 -6.98 -2.25
CA VAL A 106 16.92 -7.13 -3.15
C VAL A 106 15.60 -7.03 -2.38
N ILE A 107 14.63 -6.38 -2.97
CA ILE A 107 13.22 -6.64 -2.70
C ILE A 107 12.76 -7.61 -3.79
N PRO A 108 12.48 -8.89 -3.44
CA PRO A 108 12.13 -9.93 -4.41
C PRO A 108 10.88 -9.58 -5.21
N ILE A 109 10.62 -10.33 -6.27
CA ILE A 109 9.40 -10.13 -7.07
C ILE A 109 8.16 -10.25 -6.17
N HIS A 110 7.37 -9.20 -6.15
CA HIS A 110 6.18 -9.08 -5.29
C HIS A 110 5.10 -8.21 -5.95
N THR A 111 3.95 -8.16 -5.32
CA THR A 111 2.84 -7.29 -5.73
C THR A 111 2.16 -6.67 -4.52
N HIS A 112 1.55 -5.50 -4.72
CA HIS A 112 0.63 -4.86 -3.79
C HIS A 112 -0.80 -4.94 -4.35
N PRO A 113 -1.65 -5.86 -3.82
CA PRO A 113 -2.97 -6.11 -4.40
C PRO A 113 -3.91 -4.91 -4.36
N SER A 114 -3.79 -4.05 -3.35
CA SER A 114 -4.69 -2.91 -3.17
C SER A 114 -4.10 -1.57 -3.62
N ALA A 115 -2.81 -1.49 -3.97
CA ALA A 115 -2.16 -0.20 -4.24
C ALA A 115 -1.31 -0.17 -5.52
N SER A 116 -1.23 1.00 -6.13
CA SER A 116 -0.09 1.39 -6.95
C SER A 116 1.01 1.92 -6.04
N GLU A 117 2.28 1.77 -6.47
CA GLU A 117 3.45 2.24 -5.74
C GLU A 117 4.20 3.28 -6.57
N ALA A 118 4.73 4.31 -5.91
CA ALA A 118 5.71 5.23 -6.48
C ALA A 118 6.97 5.21 -5.62
N LEU A 119 8.10 4.91 -6.24
CA LEU A 119 9.42 4.86 -5.61
C LEU A 119 10.22 6.11 -5.98
N VAL A 120 10.90 6.72 -5.02
CA VAL A 120 11.90 7.76 -5.24
C VAL A 120 13.22 7.37 -4.58
N VAL A 121 14.31 7.38 -5.35
CA VAL A 121 15.66 7.07 -4.84
C VAL A 121 16.21 8.28 -4.09
N LEU A 122 16.57 8.11 -2.82
CA LEU A 122 17.19 9.14 -1.99
C LEU A 122 18.71 9.03 -1.95
N GLN A 123 19.23 7.80 -2.09
CA GLN A 123 20.67 7.52 -2.03
C GLN A 123 20.98 6.25 -2.82
N GLY A 124 22.19 6.19 -3.40
CA GLY A 124 22.69 5.03 -4.12
C GLY A 124 22.05 4.86 -5.50
N GLU A 125 22.07 3.63 -5.99
CA GLU A 125 21.52 3.23 -7.29
C GLU A 125 20.66 1.97 -7.14
N ILE A 126 19.45 2.03 -7.66
CA ILE A 126 18.46 0.94 -7.58
C ILE A 126 18.00 0.56 -8.99
N CYS A 127 18.27 -0.66 -9.43
CA CYS A 127 17.58 -1.24 -10.57
C CYS A 127 16.19 -1.65 -10.12
N ALA A 128 15.17 -1.06 -10.70
CA ALA A 128 13.77 -1.31 -10.39
C ALA A 128 12.98 -1.63 -11.65
N GLY A 129 11.94 -2.46 -11.54
CA GLY A 129 11.15 -2.83 -12.71
C GLY A 129 9.87 -3.57 -12.36
N PHE A 130 8.98 -3.66 -13.34
CA PHE A 130 7.74 -4.43 -13.25
C PHE A 130 7.46 -5.22 -14.53
N ILE A 131 6.57 -6.21 -14.41
CA ILE A 131 6.13 -7.08 -15.49
C ILE A 131 4.64 -6.83 -15.71
N SER A 132 4.26 -6.49 -16.94
CA SER A 132 2.87 -6.27 -17.30
C SER A 132 2.09 -7.59 -17.44
N SER A 133 0.77 -7.52 -17.49
CA SER A 133 -0.10 -8.68 -17.77
C SER A 133 0.11 -9.30 -19.16
N ALA A 134 0.74 -8.56 -20.08
CA ALA A 134 1.18 -9.05 -21.39
C ALA A 134 2.60 -9.66 -21.36
N ASN A 135 3.17 -9.89 -20.17
CA ASN A 135 4.54 -10.36 -19.95
C ASN A 135 5.64 -9.42 -20.49
N ALA A 136 5.33 -8.16 -20.79
CA ALA A 136 6.34 -7.18 -21.14
C ALA A 136 7.06 -6.68 -19.87
N VAL A 137 8.40 -6.64 -19.94
CA VAL A 137 9.26 -6.24 -18.81
C VAL A 137 9.71 -4.79 -18.98
N TYR A 138 9.49 -3.98 -17.96
CA TYR A 138 9.91 -2.59 -17.87
C TYR A 138 10.84 -2.43 -16.68
N PHE A 139 12.12 -2.16 -16.90
CA PHE A 139 13.08 -1.97 -15.83
C PHE A 139 14.14 -0.93 -16.19
N LYS A 140 14.72 -0.31 -15.17
CA LYS A 140 15.80 0.69 -15.33
C LYS A 140 16.60 0.83 -14.05
N SER A 141 17.91 1.13 -14.18
CA SER A 141 18.72 1.65 -13.08
C SER A 141 18.37 3.12 -12.82
N LEU A 142 17.99 3.38 -11.58
CA LEU A 142 17.57 4.68 -11.07
C LEU A 142 18.64 5.22 -10.14
N LYS A 143 18.89 6.53 -10.22
CA LYS A 143 19.84 7.27 -9.37
C LYS A 143 19.09 8.18 -8.42
N LYS A 144 19.79 8.75 -7.47
CA LYS A 144 19.24 9.75 -6.54
C LYS A 144 18.40 10.80 -7.27
N GLY A 145 17.14 10.96 -6.85
CA GLY A 145 16.14 11.87 -7.41
C GLY A 145 15.28 11.26 -8.50
N ASP A 146 15.66 10.12 -9.10
CA ASP A 146 14.82 9.43 -10.07
C ASP A 146 13.61 8.77 -9.37
N THR A 147 12.52 8.70 -10.10
CA THR A 147 11.25 8.14 -9.62
C THR A 147 10.73 7.10 -10.61
N MET A 148 10.19 5.99 -10.09
CA MET A 148 9.50 4.97 -10.88
C MET A 148 8.14 4.66 -10.28
N VAL A 149 7.15 4.36 -11.13
CA VAL A 149 5.80 3.96 -10.74
C VAL A 149 5.59 2.49 -11.04
N PHE A 150 4.98 1.76 -10.09
CA PHE A 150 4.54 0.38 -10.27
C PHE A 150 3.02 0.35 -10.24
N PRO A 151 2.37 -0.04 -11.35
CA PRO A 151 0.91 -0.09 -11.41
C PRO A 151 0.35 -1.15 -10.46
N ARG A 152 -0.83 -0.89 -9.91
CA ARG A 152 -1.52 -1.75 -8.94
C ARG A 152 -1.59 -3.21 -9.40
N GLY A 153 -1.22 -4.12 -8.50
CA GLY A 153 -1.33 -5.55 -8.70
C GLY A 153 -0.28 -6.16 -9.64
N LEU A 154 0.57 -5.37 -10.32
CA LEU A 154 1.62 -5.91 -11.16
C LEU A 154 2.82 -6.38 -10.35
N LEU A 155 3.41 -7.49 -10.79
CA LEU A 155 4.66 -8.00 -10.23
C LEU A 155 5.80 -7.03 -10.49
N HIS A 156 6.55 -6.68 -9.45
CA HIS A 156 7.65 -5.74 -9.53
C HIS A 156 8.76 -6.09 -8.53
N PHE A 157 9.92 -5.46 -8.68
CA PHE A 157 11.09 -5.74 -7.88
C PHE A 157 11.99 -4.50 -7.77
N GLN A 158 12.87 -4.50 -6.75
CA GLN A 158 13.96 -3.54 -6.60
C GLN A 158 15.24 -4.29 -6.23
N PHE A 159 16.37 -3.80 -6.74
CA PHE A 159 17.67 -4.39 -6.52
C PHE A 159 18.73 -3.29 -6.45
N ASN A 160 19.57 -3.31 -5.40
CA ASN A 160 20.69 -2.39 -5.31
C ASN A 160 21.79 -2.80 -6.31
N SER A 161 21.86 -2.09 -7.43
CA SER A 161 22.85 -2.29 -8.50
C SER A 161 24.14 -1.51 -8.32
N GLY A 162 24.20 -0.65 -7.29
CA GLY A 162 25.36 0.19 -6.99
C GLY A 162 26.37 -0.46 -6.03
N GLY A 163 27.49 0.23 -5.83
CA GLY A 163 28.58 -0.19 -4.93
C GLY A 163 28.45 0.30 -3.49
N SER A 164 27.34 0.94 -3.12
CA SER A 164 27.08 1.44 -1.75
C SER A 164 25.64 1.16 -1.36
N THR A 165 25.31 1.33 -0.07
CA THR A 165 23.93 1.22 0.41
C THR A 165 23.01 2.16 -0.37
N ALA A 166 21.86 1.64 -0.82
CA ALA A 166 20.82 2.41 -1.47
C ALA A 166 19.64 2.62 -0.54
N ILE A 167 19.01 3.80 -0.62
CA ILE A 167 17.84 4.19 0.16
C ILE A 167 16.79 4.74 -0.77
N ALA A 168 15.55 4.30 -0.61
CA ALA A 168 14.40 4.87 -1.27
C ALA A 168 13.24 5.11 -0.30
N ILE A 169 12.37 6.03 -0.64
CA ILE A 169 11.01 6.12 -0.09
C ILE A 169 10.05 5.65 -1.16
N VAL A 170 9.11 4.83 -0.75
CA VAL A 170 7.98 4.43 -1.57
C VAL A 170 6.69 4.97 -0.97
N SER A 171 5.76 5.34 -1.83
CA SER A 171 4.40 5.73 -1.44
C SER A 171 3.38 4.86 -2.16
N PHE A 172 2.29 4.57 -1.49
CA PHE A 172 1.24 3.68 -1.96
C PHE A 172 -0.11 4.42 -2.03
N SER A 173 -0.96 4.02 -2.96
CA SER A 173 -2.32 4.55 -3.11
C SER A 173 -3.34 3.83 -2.23
N ASP A 174 -2.92 3.31 -1.08
CA ASP A 174 -3.75 2.61 -0.10
C ASP A 174 -3.08 2.67 1.28
N PRO A 175 -3.82 2.89 2.38
CA PRO A 175 -3.25 2.92 3.74
C PRO A 175 -2.75 1.55 4.22
N SER A 176 -3.16 0.46 3.54
CA SER A 176 -2.76 -0.92 3.81
C SER A 176 -2.56 -1.67 2.48
N PRO A 177 -1.46 -1.43 1.74
CA PRO A 177 -1.28 -1.83 0.34
C PRO A 177 -1.35 -3.35 0.10
N GLY A 178 -1.24 -4.15 1.16
CA GLY A 178 -0.98 -5.58 1.05
C GLY A 178 0.44 -5.86 0.53
N LEU A 179 0.89 -7.08 0.70
CA LEU A 179 2.18 -7.55 0.17
C LEU A 179 2.08 -9.05 -0.12
N GLN A 180 2.38 -9.43 -1.35
CA GLN A 180 2.54 -10.83 -1.72
C GLN A 180 3.86 -11.01 -2.46
N ILE A 181 4.84 -11.61 -1.79
CA ILE A 181 6.14 -11.96 -2.36
C ILE A 181 5.96 -13.31 -3.06
N THR A 182 6.26 -13.38 -4.36
CA THR A 182 6.00 -14.55 -5.20
C THR A 182 6.70 -15.80 -4.67
N ASP A 183 7.99 -15.69 -4.36
CA ASP A 183 8.77 -16.83 -3.86
C ASP A 183 8.25 -17.33 -2.50
N PHE A 184 7.85 -16.41 -1.61
CA PHE A 184 7.30 -16.78 -0.32
C PHE A 184 5.90 -17.39 -0.46
N ALA A 185 5.08 -16.87 -1.37
CA ALA A 185 3.75 -17.41 -1.64
C ALA A 185 3.80 -18.85 -2.19
N LEU A 186 4.86 -19.21 -2.90
CA LEU A 186 5.04 -20.55 -3.47
C LEU A 186 5.76 -21.51 -2.50
N PHE A 187 6.76 -21.03 -1.76
CA PHE A 187 7.71 -21.91 -1.08
C PHE A 187 7.84 -21.70 0.44
N ALA A 188 7.34 -20.60 1.02
CA ALA A 188 7.47 -20.32 2.46
C ALA A 188 6.22 -20.70 3.28
N ASN A 189 5.55 -21.78 2.91
CA ASN A 189 4.31 -22.24 3.55
C ASN A 189 4.16 -23.78 3.48
N ASN A 190 3.00 -24.29 3.90
CA ASN A 190 2.69 -25.72 3.93
C ASN A 190 1.95 -26.23 2.69
N LEU A 191 1.95 -25.52 1.57
CA LEU A 191 1.39 -26.03 0.31
C LEU A 191 2.13 -27.31 -0.09
N PRO A 192 1.45 -28.45 -0.33
CA PRO A 192 2.14 -29.72 -0.64
C PRO A 192 3.11 -29.62 -1.79
N SER A 193 4.34 -30.15 -1.62
CA SER A 193 5.39 -30.10 -2.66
C SER A 193 4.92 -30.65 -4.00
N ALA A 194 4.22 -31.78 -4.01
CA ALA A 194 3.66 -32.39 -5.23
C ALA A 194 2.65 -31.49 -5.95
N LEU A 195 1.97 -30.59 -5.23
CA LEU A 195 1.09 -29.60 -5.87
C LEU A 195 1.91 -28.45 -6.44
N VAL A 196 2.93 -27.95 -5.70
CA VAL A 196 3.84 -26.90 -6.19
C VAL A 196 4.52 -27.35 -7.49
N GLU A 197 5.03 -28.58 -7.57
CA GLU A 197 5.60 -29.16 -8.79
C GLU A 197 4.65 -29.08 -9.99
N LYS A 198 3.39 -29.48 -9.80
CA LYS A 198 2.38 -29.48 -10.86
C LYS A 198 2.05 -28.08 -11.40
N VAL A 199 2.09 -27.05 -10.54
CA VAL A 199 1.64 -25.69 -10.91
C VAL A 199 2.79 -24.76 -11.26
N THR A 200 4.05 -25.14 -11.01
CA THR A 200 5.24 -24.31 -11.31
C THR A 200 6.15 -24.90 -12.39
N PHE A 201 5.93 -26.15 -12.79
CA PHE A 201 6.79 -26.91 -13.71
C PHE A 201 8.22 -27.16 -13.17
N LEU A 202 8.44 -27.02 -11.85
CA LEU A 202 9.66 -27.35 -11.14
C LEU A 202 9.65 -28.84 -10.78
N ASP A 203 10.84 -29.45 -10.65
CA ASP A 203 10.97 -30.82 -10.11
C ASP A 203 10.98 -30.84 -8.58
N ASP A 204 10.84 -32.05 -7.98
CA ASP A 204 10.81 -32.26 -6.53
C ASP A 204 12.06 -31.69 -5.84
N ALA A 205 13.24 -31.91 -6.42
CA ALA A 205 14.50 -31.43 -5.83
C ALA A 205 14.57 -29.90 -5.76
N GLN A 206 14.08 -29.23 -6.79
CA GLN A 206 14.01 -27.77 -6.85
C GLN A 206 13.02 -27.23 -5.82
N VAL A 207 11.82 -27.82 -5.74
CA VAL A 207 10.78 -27.42 -4.79
C VAL A 207 11.27 -27.60 -3.35
N ARG A 208 11.84 -28.76 -3.00
CA ARG A 208 12.39 -29.02 -1.64
C ARG A 208 13.53 -28.08 -1.29
N LYS A 209 14.42 -27.79 -2.24
CA LYS A 209 15.51 -26.82 -2.04
C LYS A 209 14.96 -25.42 -1.71
N LEU A 210 13.99 -24.93 -2.48
CA LEU A 210 13.41 -23.60 -2.27
C LEU A 210 12.63 -23.52 -0.96
N LYS A 211 11.84 -24.54 -0.61
CA LYS A 211 11.17 -24.64 0.68
C LYS A 211 12.16 -24.66 1.84
N GLY A 212 13.25 -25.44 1.73
CA GLY A 212 14.29 -25.49 2.75
C GLY A 212 14.98 -24.13 2.99
N VAL A 213 15.18 -23.32 1.95
CA VAL A 213 15.76 -21.97 2.05
C VAL A 213 14.77 -20.97 2.62
N LEU A 214 13.50 -21.07 2.27
CA LEU A 214 12.46 -20.08 2.61
C LEU A 214 11.62 -20.46 3.84
N GLY A 215 11.87 -21.62 4.44
CA GLY A 215 11.20 -22.07 5.67
C GLY A 215 9.84 -22.73 5.46
N GLY A 216 9.55 -23.21 4.26
CA GLY A 216 8.32 -23.93 3.96
C GLY A 216 8.35 -25.39 4.39
N THR A 217 7.16 -25.99 4.50
CA THR A 217 6.90 -27.40 4.85
C THR A 217 5.92 -28.01 3.83
N GLY A 218 5.71 -29.34 3.84
CA GLY A 218 4.76 -30.02 2.95
C GLY A 218 5.38 -30.78 1.77
#